data_2b18e1d71d11b5d71161ac6c0babff5d
#
_entry.id   2b18e1d71d11b5d71161ac6c0babff5d
#
_cell.length_a   1.000
_cell.length_b   1.000
_cell.length_c   1.000
_cell.angle_alpha   90.00
_cell.angle_beta   90.00
_cell.angle_gamma   90.00
#
_symmetry.space_group_name_H-M   'P 1'
#
loop_
_entity.id
_entity.type
_entity.pdbx_description
1 polymer ?
#
loop_
_entity_poly.entity_id
_entity_poly.type
_entity_poly.pdbx_seq_one_letter_code
_entity_poly.pdbx_strand_id
1 'polypeptide(L)'
;MKNRTLGSIFIVAGTTIGAGMLAMPLAAAGVGFGMTLLLLGTLWALMCYTALLLLEVYQHVPADTGLGSLAARYLGRYGQWITGFSMMFLMYALTAAYISGAGELIASSVNDWFGSDITPATGAIFFALIGGGVVCVGTSLVDLFNRFLFSAKILFLIVMLVLLAPHVHKVNLLTLPLEKGLAFSAIPVIFTSFGFHGSVPSIVSYMNGDIRKLRRVFVIGSAIPLIAYIFWQLVTLGSIDSSTFIGLMAQHAGLNGFLLALREVVTSPHVELAVHLFADLALATSFLGVALGLFDYLADLFQRRNTAAGRLQTGAITFLPPLAFALFYPRGFVMALGYAGVALSILALLLPSLLAWKSRQQHPQQGYRVAGGKPLLCVVFGCGVVIILVQVLIAAGMLPEVG
;
A
#
# COMPACT_ATOMS: atom_id res chain seq x y z
N MET A 1 -4.15 31.58 -5.86
CA MET A 1 -4.59 30.70 -4.75
C MET A 1 -4.38 29.25 -5.20
N LYS A 2 -3.46 28.50 -4.57
CA LYS A 2 -3.32 27.06 -4.89
C LYS A 2 -4.61 26.35 -4.50
N ASN A 3 -5.19 25.57 -5.41
CA ASN A 3 -6.42 24.82 -5.15
C ASN A 3 -6.10 23.65 -4.19
N ARG A 4 -6.20 23.89 -2.86
CA ARG A 4 -5.90 22.92 -1.81
C ARG A 4 -6.70 21.62 -1.96
N THR A 5 -7.95 21.73 -2.46
CA THR A 5 -8.79 20.54 -2.68
C THR A 5 -8.20 19.62 -3.74
N LEU A 6 -7.75 20.17 -4.87
CA LEU A 6 -7.12 19.38 -5.93
C LEU A 6 -5.78 18.77 -5.45
N GLY A 7 -4.97 19.56 -4.74
CA GLY A 7 -3.73 19.04 -4.14
C GLY A 7 -3.98 17.89 -3.18
N SER A 8 -5.00 17.98 -2.32
CA SER A 8 -5.37 16.91 -1.38
C SER A 8 -5.89 15.67 -2.09
N ILE A 9 -6.66 15.80 -3.19
CA ILE A 9 -7.09 14.68 -4.04
C ILE A 9 -5.86 13.93 -4.58
N PHE A 10 -4.87 14.66 -5.10
CA PHE A 10 -3.64 14.03 -5.60
C PHE A 10 -2.78 13.43 -4.49
N ILE A 11 -2.81 13.95 -3.27
CA ILE A 11 -2.15 13.31 -2.13
C ILE A 11 -2.79 11.96 -1.83
N VAL A 12 -4.13 11.86 -1.74
CA VAL A 12 -4.83 10.59 -1.53
C VAL A 12 -4.51 9.61 -2.66
N ALA A 13 -4.70 10.04 -3.91
CA ALA A 13 -4.44 9.18 -5.07
C ALA A 13 -2.97 8.74 -5.14
N GLY A 14 -2.05 9.66 -4.90
CA GLY A 14 -0.62 9.40 -5.00
C GLY A 14 -0.05 8.51 -3.91
N THR A 15 -0.57 8.61 -2.68
CA THR A 15 -0.19 7.71 -1.59
C THR A 15 -0.75 6.30 -1.79
N THR A 16 -1.87 6.18 -2.48
CA THR A 16 -2.53 4.89 -2.76
C THR A 16 -1.89 4.21 -3.97
N ILE A 17 -1.71 4.91 -5.11
CA ILE A 17 -1.04 4.36 -6.30
C ILE A 17 0.46 4.18 -5.99
N GLY A 18 0.82 3.03 -5.50
CA GLY A 18 2.17 2.70 -5.06
C GLY A 18 2.59 1.28 -5.42
N ALA A 19 3.64 0.80 -4.77
CA ALA A 19 4.18 -0.54 -4.99
C ALA A 19 3.17 -1.68 -4.71
N GLY A 20 2.18 -1.48 -3.84
CA GLY A 20 1.13 -2.47 -3.59
C GLY A 20 0.36 -2.87 -4.86
N MET A 21 0.23 -1.97 -5.83
CA MET A 21 -0.37 -2.25 -7.12
C MET A 21 0.36 -3.36 -7.90
N LEU A 22 1.68 -3.48 -7.73
CA LEU A 22 2.49 -4.50 -8.41
C LEU A 22 2.19 -5.92 -7.91
N ALA A 23 1.83 -6.06 -6.64
CA ALA A 23 1.46 -7.35 -6.04
C ALA A 23 0.06 -7.83 -6.43
N MET A 24 -0.83 -6.92 -6.86
CA MET A 24 -2.24 -7.26 -7.12
C MET A 24 -2.43 -8.33 -8.19
N PRO A 25 -1.75 -8.32 -9.36
CA PRO A 25 -1.94 -9.38 -10.36
C PRO A 25 -1.53 -10.75 -9.84
N LEU A 26 -0.44 -10.84 -9.08
CA LEU A 26 -0.02 -12.08 -8.42
C LEU A 26 -1.08 -12.57 -7.42
N ALA A 27 -1.56 -11.67 -6.56
CA ALA A 27 -2.61 -12.00 -5.60
C ALA A 27 -3.95 -12.37 -6.28
N ALA A 28 -4.24 -11.80 -7.44
CA ALA A 28 -5.48 -12.02 -8.19
C ALA A 28 -5.40 -13.17 -9.20
N ALA A 29 -4.22 -13.73 -9.45
CA ALA A 29 -3.97 -14.74 -10.50
C ALA A 29 -4.94 -15.94 -10.44
N GLY A 30 -5.14 -16.50 -9.25
CA GLY A 30 -6.06 -17.63 -9.05
C GLY A 30 -7.50 -17.25 -8.71
N VAL A 31 -7.81 -15.95 -8.72
CA VAL A 31 -9.14 -15.42 -8.34
C VAL A 31 -10.03 -15.18 -9.55
N GLY A 32 -9.43 -14.85 -10.69
CA GLY A 32 -10.11 -14.47 -11.93
C GLY A 32 -10.57 -12.99 -11.91
N PHE A 33 -10.71 -12.42 -13.12
CA PHE A 33 -10.94 -10.98 -13.30
C PHE A 33 -12.25 -10.48 -12.68
N GLY A 34 -13.36 -11.22 -12.86
CA GLY A 34 -14.67 -10.81 -12.35
C GLY A 34 -14.71 -10.72 -10.82
N MET A 35 -14.17 -11.72 -10.12
CA MET A 35 -14.08 -11.70 -8.65
C MET A 35 -13.10 -10.64 -8.18
N THR A 36 -12.00 -10.42 -8.90
CA THR A 36 -11.04 -9.34 -8.59
C THR A 36 -11.70 -7.97 -8.66
N LEU A 37 -12.54 -7.70 -9.66
CA LEU A 37 -13.33 -6.46 -9.74
C LEU A 37 -14.27 -6.28 -8.54
N LEU A 38 -14.92 -7.35 -8.11
CA LEU A 38 -15.78 -7.33 -6.92
C LEU A 38 -14.97 -7.01 -5.66
N LEU A 39 -13.80 -7.63 -5.49
CA LEU A 39 -12.90 -7.35 -4.36
C LEU A 39 -12.41 -5.91 -4.39
N LEU A 40 -11.96 -5.40 -5.54
CA LEU A 40 -11.51 -4.01 -5.70
C LEU A 40 -12.62 -3.02 -5.31
N GLY A 41 -13.82 -3.21 -5.84
CA GLY A 41 -14.96 -2.34 -5.54
C GLY A 41 -15.38 -2.38 -4.08
N THR A 42 -15.43 -3.58 -3.49
CA THR A 42 -15.83 -3.78 -2.09
C THR A 42 -14.79 -3.20 -1.13
N LEU A 43 -13.50 -3.48 -1.35
CA LEU A 43 -12.43 -2.99 -0.48
C LEU A 43 -12.25 -1.47 -0.62
N TRP A 44 -12.39 -0.92 -1.84
CA TRP A 44 -12.43 0.53 -2.03
C TRP A 44 -13.59 1.18 -1.27
N ALA A 45 -14.81 0.63 -1.41
CA ALA A 45 -15.98 1.18 -0.71
C ALA A 45 -15.79 1.15 0.82
N LEU A 46 -15.21 0.07 1.34
CA LEU A 46 -14.88 -0.10 2.74
C LEU A 46 -13.88 0.97 3.21
N MET A 47 -12.79 1.16 2.46
CA MET A 47 -11.75 2.15 2.77
C MET A 47 -12.24 3.60 2.64
N CYS A 48 -13.03 3.89 1.61
CA CYS A 48 -13.67 5.20 1.45
C CYS A 48 -14.63 5.50 2.59
N TYR A 49 -15.46 4.51 2.97
CA TYR A 49 -16.41 4.64 4.08
C TYR A 49 -15.71 4.93 5.40
N THR A 50 -14.64 4.23 5.71
CA THR A 50 -13.91 4.42 6.98
C THR A 50 -13.11 5.72 7.02
N ALA A 51 -12.61 6.21 5.91
CA ALA A 51 -12.05 7.56 5.83
C ALA A 51 -13.12 8.64 6.13
N LEU A 52 -14.36 8.43 5.67
CA LEU A 52 -15.48 9.30 6.01
C LEU A 52 -15.89 9.17 7.49
N LEU A 53 -15.76 7.99 8.11
CA LEU A 53 -15.94 7.81 9.56
C LEU A 53 -14.90 8.61 10.35
N LEU A 54 -13.63 8.59 9.95
CA LEU A 54 -12.61 9.45 10.57
C LEU A 54 -12.98 10.92 10.46
N LEU A 55 -13.46 11.34 9.30
CA LEU A 55 -13.90 12.72 9.10
C LEU A 55 -15.07 13.10 10.01
N GLU A 56 -16.01 12.18 10.26
CA GLU A 56 -17.08 12.36 11.25
C GLU A 56 -16.52 12.60 12.66
N VAL A 57 -15.43 11.93 13.03
CA VAL A 57 -14.79 12.11 14.33
C VAL A 57 -14.01 13.43 14.38
N TYR A 58 -13.29 13.77 13.31
CA TYR A 58 -12.47 14.99 13.22
C TYR A 58 -13.25 16.30 13.36
N GLN A 59 -14.56 16.32 13.08
CA GLN A 59 -15.36 17.53 13.28
C GLN A 59 -15.46 17.98 14.74
N HIS A 60 -15.13 17.11 15.71
CA HIS A 60 -15.25 17.36 17.15
C HIS A 60 -13.88 17.56 17.83
N VAL A 61 -12.80 17.65 17.06
CA VAL A 61 -11.44 17.82 17.58
C VAL A 61 -10.68 18.84 16.73
N PRO A 62 -9.58 19.43 17.24
CA PRO A 62 -8.71 20.28 16.43
C PRO A 62 -8.21 19.55 15.18
N ALA A 63 -8.12 20.27 14.05
CA ALA A 63 -7.78 19.69 12.75
C ALA A 63 -6.34 19.14 12.67
N ASP A 64 -5.46 19.55 13.57
CA ASP A 64 -4.06 19.11 13.68
C ASP A 64 -3.87 17.88 14.59
N THR A 65 -4.98 17.30 15.09
CA THR A 65 -4.93 16.11 15.96
C THR A 65 -4.46 14.88 15.17
N GLY A 66 -3.38 14.23 15.62
CA GLY A 66 -2.89 12.97 15.03
C GLY A 66 -3.75 11.76 15.44
N LEU A 67 -3.65 10.64 14.69
CA LEU A 67 -4.41 9.41 14.96
C LEU A 67 -4.19 8.86 16.36
N GLY A 68 -2.95 8.87 16.86
CA GLY A 68 -2.62 8.41 18.22
C GLY A 68 -3.31 9.26 19.30
N SER A 69 -3.31 10.59 19.15
CA SER A 69 -3.99 11.51 20.07
C SER A 69 -5.50 11.36 19.99
N LEU A 70 -6.04 11.11 18.78
CA LEU A 70 -7.45 10.83 18.57
C LEU A 70 -7.86 9.54 19.29
N ALA A 71 -7.05 8.48 19.15
CA ALA A 71 -7.27 7.22 19.86
C ALA A 71 -7.17 7.38 21.38
N ALA A 72 -6.19 8.16 21.88
CA ALA A 72 -6.08 8.47 23.30
C ALA A 72 -7.33 9.15 23.86
N ARG A 73 -7.87 10.10 23.10
CA ARG A 73 -9.06 10.89 23.52
C ARG A 73 -10.33 10.01 23.66
N TYR A 74 -10.59 9.11 22.72
CA TYR A 74 -11.83 8.33 22.66
C TYR A 74 -11.71 6.93 23.27
N LEU A 75 -10.53 6.31 23.21
CA LEU A 75 -10.27 4.93 23.61
C LEU A 75 -9.27 4.82 24.78
N GLY A 76 -8.75 5.96 25.26
CA GLY A 76 -7.80 6.01 26.35
C GLY A 76 -6.39 5.51 25.97
N ARG A 77 -5.56 5.25 26.99
CA ARG A 77 -4.15 4.91 26.85
C ARG A 77 -3.93 3.63 26.01
N TYR A 78 -4.76 2.63 26.17
CA TYR A 78 -4.64 1.38 25.39
C TYR A 78 -4.90 1.61 23.91
N GLY A 79 -5.92 2.43 23.56
CA GLY A 79 -6.19 2.81 22.19
C GLY A 79 -5.01 3.54 21.56
N GLN A 80 -4.34 4.43 22.29
CA GLN A 80 -3.13 5.12 21.83
C GLN A 80 -1.97 4.14 21.55
N TRP A 81 -1.72 3.22 22.47
CA TRP A 81 -0.64 2.23 22.32
C TRP A 81 -0.87 1.29 21.13
N ILE A 82 -2.09 0.77 20.97
CA ILE A 82 -2.46 -0.09 19.84
C ILE A 82 -2.29 0.67 18.52
N THR A 83 -2.76 1.92 18.45
CA THR A 83 -2.64 2.77 17.25
C THR A 83 -1.17 3.04 16.90
N GLY A 84 -0.36 3.42 17.88
CA GLY A 84 1.06 3.70 17.69
C GLY A 84 1.84 2.47 17.24
N PHE A 85 1.63 1.32 17.91
CA PHE A 85 2.25 0.05 17.52
C PHE A 85 1.83 -0.39 16.12
N SER A 86 0.53 -0.32 15.81
CA SER A 86 0.03 -0.70 14.48
C SER A 86 0.60 0.20 13.38
N MET A 87 0.75 1.50 13.65
CA MET A 87 1.37 2.44 12.70
C MET A 87 2.84 2.11 12.45
N MET A 88 3.59 1.87 13.51
CA MET A 88 4.99 1.46 13.42
C MET A 88 5.14 0.13 12.66
N PHE A 89 4.35 -0.88 13.02
CA PHE A 89 4.38 -2.19 12.35
C PHE A 89 4.01 -2.07 10.86
N LEU A 90 2.97 -1.29 10.52
CA LEU A 90 2.59 -1.03 9.13
C LEU A 90 3.75 -0.45 8.33
N MET A 91 4.41 0.58 8.85
CA MET A 91 5.54 1.21 8.17
C MET A 91 6.74 0.26 8.02
N TYR A 92 7.06 -0.55 9.04
CA TYR A 92 8.11 -1.56 8.96
C TYR A 92 7.80 -2.63 7.92
N ALA A 93 6.57 -3.17 7.91
CA ALA A 93 6.16 -4.20 6.96
C ALA A 93 6.17 -3.68 5.52
N LEU A 94 5.70 -2.45 5.28
CA LEU A 94 5.76 -1.81 3.96
C LEU A 94 7.21 -1.54 3.53
N THR A 95 8.07 -1.06 4.43
CA THR A 95 9.49 -0.82 4.12
C THR A 95 10.18 -2.13 3.76
N ALA A 96 9.90 -3.22 4.50
CA ALA A 96 10.41 -4.55 4.21
C ALA A 96 9.95 -5.07 2.84
N ALA A 97 8.66 -4.91 2.51
CA ALA A 97 8.12 -5.25 1.21
C ALA A 97 8.89 -4.53 0.08
N TYR A 98 9.07 -3.23 0.22
CA TYR A 98 9.74 -2.44 -0.83
C TYR A 98 11.22 -2.76 -0.98
N ILE A 99 11.93 -3.07 0.10
CA ILE A 99 13.33 -3.53 0.04
C ILE A 99 13.42 -4.89 -0.63
N SER A 100 12.53 -5.86 -0.28
CA SER A 100 12.50 -7.17 -0.93
C SER A 100 12.20 -7.05 -2.43
N GLY A 101 11.12 -6.34 -2.81
CA GLY A 101 10.75 -6.19 -4.21
C GLY A 101 11.82 -5.45 -5.04
N ALA A 102 12.39 -4.37 -4.50
CA ALA A 102 13.48 -3.66 -5.19
C ALA A 102 14.75 -4.50 -5.28
N GLY A 103 15.04 -5.33 -4.27
CA GLY A 103 16.17 -6.26 -4.28
C GLY A 103 16.09 -7.27 -5.42
N GLU A 104 14.91 -7.85 -5.64
CA GLU A 104 14.64 -8.75 -6.78
C GLU A 104 14.86 -8.05 -8.13
N LEU A 105 14.28 -6.85 -8.31
CA LEU A 105 14.36 -6.12 -9.58
C LEU A 105 15.77 -5.64 -9.89
N ILE A 106 16.48 -5.11 -8.90
CA ILE A 106 17.89 -4.67 -9.08
C ILE A 106 18.76 -5.86 -9.45
N ALA A 107 18.61 -7.00 -8.76
CA ALA A 107 19.39 -8.19 -9.08
C ALA A 107 19.11 -8.66 -10.52
N SER A 108 17.85 -8.75 -10.93
CA SER A 108 17.46 -9.12 -12.28
C SER A 108 18.05 -8.15 -13.32
N SER A 109 17.84 -6.85 -13.15
CA SER A 109 18.30 -5.83 -14.11
C SER A 109 19.82 -5.81 -14.24
N VAL A 110 20.56 -5.90 -13.13
CA VAL A 110 22.03 -5.91 -13.15
C VAL A 110 22.56 -7.19 -13.82
N ASN A 111 21.95 -8.34 -13.53
CA ASN A 111 22.33 -9.61 -14.15
C ASN A 111 22.07 -9.59 -15.67
N ASP A 112 20.91 -9.06 -16.10
CA ASP A 112 20.56 -8.95 -17.51
C ASP A 112 21.46 -7.98 -18.28
N TRP A 113 21.82 -6.83 -17.69
CA TRP A 113 22.61 -5.78 -18.39
C TRP A 113 24.11 -6.02 -18.39
N PHE A 114 24.64 -6.60 -17.32
CA PHE A 114 26.09 -6.74 -17.11
C PHE A 114 26.58 -8.20 -17.15
N GLY A 115 25.66 -9.17 -17.33
CA GLY A 115 26.00 -10.59 -17.28
C GLY A 115 26.60 -11.03 -15.94
N SER A 116 26.25 -10.34 -14.86
CA SER A 116 26.67 -10.64 -13.49
C SER A 116 25.73 -11.68 -12.87
N ASP A 117 26.08 -12.16 -11.69
CA ASP A 117 25.27 -13.14 -10.93
C ASP A 117 25.09 -12.62 -9.48
N ILE A 118 24.48 -11.43 -9.35
CA ILE A 118 24.16 -10.89 -8.05
C ILE A 118 22.83 -11.47 -7.53
N THR A 119 22.77 -11.72 -6.24
CA THR A 119 21.57 -12.26 -5.60
C THR A 119 20.56 -11.16 -5.27
N PRO A 120 19.26 -11.49 -5.12
CA PRO A 120 18.25 -10.54 -4.61
C PRO A 120 18.62 -9.92 -3.26
N ALA A 121 19.32 -10.68 -2.39
CA ALA A 121 19.83 -10.16 -1.11
C ALA A 121 20.85 -9.02 -1.32
N THR A 122 21.75 -9.17 -2.30
CA THR A 122 22.71 -8.10 -2.66
C THR A 122 22.00 -6.87 -3.19
N GLY A 123 20.99 -7.03 -4.05
CA GLY A 123 20.14 -5.95 -4.54
C GLY A 123 19.40 -5.23 -3.40
N ALA A 124 18.86 -5.98 -2.44
CA ALA A 124 18.18 -5.45 -1.26
C ALA A 124 19.11 -4.59 -0.38
N ILE A 125 20.34 -5.05 -0.13
CA ILE A 125 21.35 -4.27 0.60
C ILE A 125 21.66 -2.96 -0.13
N PHE A 126 21.87 -3.04 -1.44
CA PHE A 126 22.20 -1.87 -2.24
C PHE A 126 21.06 -0.84 -2.24
N PHE A 127 19.83 -1.30 -2.42
CA PHE A 127 18.64 -0.43 -2.35
C PHE A 127 18.45 0.21 -0.98
N ALA A 128 18.59 -0.57 0.10
CA ALA A 128 18.45 -0.07 1.46
C ALA A 128 19.54 0.95 1.83
N LEU A 129 20.77 0.77 1.36
CA LEU A 129 21.87 1.71 1.60
C LEU A 129 21.66 3.02 0.85
N ILE A 130 21.30 2.98 -0.43
CA ILE A 130 21.08 4.20 -1.23
C ILE A 130 19.82 4.92 -0.75
N GLY A 131 18.69 4.22 -0.71
CA GLY A 131 17.41 4.81 -0.31
C GLY A 131 17.41 5.26 1.15
N GLY A 132 17.98 4.44 2.04
CA GLY A 132 18.18 4.79 3.45
C GLY A 132 19.12 5.98 3.62
N GLY A 133 20.18 6.06 2.83
CA GLY A 133 21.07 7.21 2.78
C GLY A 133 20.32 8.49 2.41
N VAL A 134 19.50 8.46 1.37
CA VAL A 134 18.65 9.61 0.97
C VAL A 134 17.74 10.06 2.11
N VAL A 135 17.08 9.12 2.80
CA VAL A 135 16.21 9.41 3.95
C VAL A 135 17.02 9.98 5.12
N CYS A 136 18.19 9.42 5.41
CA CYS A 136 19.08 9.90 6.47
C CYS A 136 19.64 11.30 6.19
N VAL A 137 19.78 11.73 4.93
CA VAL A 137 20.21 13.11 4.62
C VAL A 137 19.13 14.13 4.97
N GLY A 138 17.86 13.86 4.67
CA GLY A 138 16.76 14.69 5.15
C GLY A 138 15.55 14.78 4.22
N THR A 139 14.49 15.33 4.79
CA THR A 139 13.17 15.48 4.17
C THR A 139 13.20 16.24 2.85
N SER A 140 14.05 17.27 2.74
CA SER A 140 14.16 18.10 1.51
C SER A 140 14.68 17.31 0.32
N LEU A 141 15.63 16.39 0.54
CA LEU A 141 16.17 15.53 -0.51
C LEU A 141 15.13 14.49 -0.93
N VAL A 142 14.45 13.88 0.04
CA VAL A 142 13.36 12.94 -0.21
C VAL A 142 12.24 13.61 -1.01
N ASP A 143 11.81 14.81 -0.64
CA ASP A 143 10.76 15.56 -1.35
C ASP A 143 11.15 15.85 -2.81
N LEU A 144 12.39 16.28 -3.05
CA LEU A 144 12.91 16.55 -4.39
C LEU A 144 12.85 15.30 -5.27
N PHE A 145 13.42 14.18 -4.78
CA PHE A 145 13.41 12.91 -5.51
C PHE A 145 11.99 12.40 -5.72
N ASN A 146 11.17 12.44 -4.67
CA ASN A 146 9.82 11.89 -4.73
C ASN A 146 8.92 12.61 -5.77
N ARG A 147 9.03 13.93 -5.90
CA ARG A 147 8.27 14.69 -6.92
C ARG A 147 8.64 14.28 -8.33
N PHE A 148 9.94 14.15 -8.60
CA PHE A 148 10.40 13.75 -9.93
C PHE A 148 10.01 12.30 -10.25
N LEU A 149 10.34 11.37 -9.35
CA LEU A 149 10.04 9.95 -9.51
C LEU A 149 8.53 9.68 -9.60
N PHE A 150 7.70 10.40 -8.84
CA PHE A 150 6.25 10.27 -8.90
C PHE A 150 5.70 10.67 -10.26
N SER A 151 6.16 11.78 -10.82
CA SER A 151 5.72 12.22 -12.15
C SER A 151 6.12 11.22 -13.23
N ALA A 152 7.35 10.70 -13.16
CA ALA A 152 7.83 9.67 -14.05
C ALA A 152 7.04 8.36 -13.90
N LYS A 153 6.74 7.93 -12.65
CA LYS A 153 5.91 6.75 -12.37
C LYS A 153 4.55 6.81 -13.05
N ILE A 154 3.84 7.94 -12.92
CA ILE A 154 2.51 8.08 -13.55
C ILE A 154 2.62 8.05 -15.08
N LEU A 155 3.65 8.67 -15.66
CA LEU A 155 3.89 8.61 -17.08
C LEU A 155 4.09 7.16 -17.55
N PHE A 156 5.02 6.42 -16.92
CA PHE A 156 5.29 5.02 -17.28
C PHE A 156 4.12 4.09 -17.00
N LEU A 157 3.30 4.34 -15.97
CA LEU A 157 2.05 3.63 -15.77
C LEU A 157 1.12 3.78 -16.99
N ILE A 158 0.90 5.02 -17.46
CA ILE A 158 0.04 5.28 -18.62
C ILE A 158 0.62 4.62 -19.87
N VAL A 159 1.93 4.78 -20.12
CA VAL A 159 2.60 4.18 -21.28
C VAL A 159 2.44 2.66 -21.26
N MET A 160 2.70 2.02 -20.11
CA MET A 160 2.56 0.58 -19.94
C MET A 160 1.13 0.10 -20.18
N LEU A 161 0.11 0.77 -19.62
CA LEU A 161 -1.29 0.43 -19.84
C LEU A 161 -1.67 0.52 -21.33
N VAL A 162 -1.20 1.55 -22.04
CA VAL A 162 -1.46 1.72 -23.47
C VAL A 162 -0.76 0.64 -24.30
N LEU A 163 0.47 0.30 -23.96
CA LEU A 163 1.24 -0.72 -24.69
C LEU A 163 0.71 -2.15 -24.47
N LEU A 164 0.21 -2.45 -23.27
CA LEU A 164 -0.37 -3.76 -22.94
C LEU A 164 -1.82 -3.92 -23.42
N ALA A 165 -2.57 -2.84 -23.58
CA ALA A 165 -3.99 -2.91 -23.95
C ALA A 165 -4.30 -3.74 -25.22
N PRO A 166 -3.49 -3.69 -26.31
CA PRO A 166 -3.73 -4.52 -27.51
C PRO A 166 -3.57 -6.02 -27.28
N HIS A 167 -2.90 -6.44 -26.21
CA HIS A 167 -2.60 -7.84 -25.90
C HIS A 167 -3.64 -8.46 -24.95
N VAL A 168 -4.69 -7.73 -24.62
CA VAL A 168 -5.78 -8.23 -23.80
C VAL A 168 -6.65 -9.21 -24.58
N HIS A 169 -6.68 -10.46 -24.12
CA HIS A 169 -7.52 -11.53 -24.69
C HIS A 169 -8.74 -11.76 -23.80
N LYS A 170 -9.93 -11.67 -24.39
CA LYS A 170 -11.20 -11.87 -23.68
C LYS A 170 -11.29 -13.23 -22.98
N VAL A 171 -10.67 -14.25 -23.54
CA VAL A 171 -10.64 -15.61 -22.97
C VAL A 171 -9.99 -15.62 -21.59
N ASN A 172 -8.87 -14.91 -21.42
CA ASN A 172 -8.15 -14.81 -20.14
C ASN A 172 -8.99 -14.14 -19.05
N LEU A 173 -9.82 -13.16 -19.43
CA LEU A 173 -10.70 -12.45 -18.49
C LEU A 173 -11.91 -13.27 -18.04
N LEU A 174 -12.29 -14.28 -18.80
CA LEU A 174 -13.45 -15.14 -18.52
C LEU A 174 -13.08 -16.41 -17.75
N THR A 175 -11.81 -16.63 -17.43
CA THR A 175 -11.39 -17.77 -16.61
C THR A 175 -11.98 -17.68 -15.21
N LEU A 176 -12.53 -18.82 -14.75
CA LEU A 176 -13.08 -18.95 -13.40
C LEU A 176 -11.95 -19.13 -12.37
N PRO A 177 -12.19 -18.83 -11.09
CA PRO A 177 -11.22 -19.06 -10.02
C PRO A 177 -10.72 -20.51 -10.00
N LEU A 178 -9.42 -20.70 -9.94
CA LEU A 178 -8.78 -22.01 -9.98
C LEU A 178 -8.88 -22.77 -8.65
N GLU A 179 -8.84 -22.03 -7.52
CA GLU A 179 -8.95 -22.60 -6.18
C GLU A 179 -9.84 -21.76 -5.27
N LYS A 180 -10.69 -22.45 -4.49
CA LYS A 180 -11.68 -21.79 -3.61
C LYS A 180 -11.07 -20.92 -2.50
N GLY A 181 -9.84 -21.17 -2.07
CA GLY A 181 -9.16 -20.42 -0.99
C GLY A 181 -8.50 -19.13 -1.47
N LEU A 182 -8.07 -19.04 -2.72
CA LEU A 182 -7.25 -17.93 -3.24
C LEU A 182 -7.97 -16.58 -3.18
N ALA A 183 -9.28 -16.54 -3.36
CA ALA A 183 -10.03 -15.30 -3.26
C ALA A 183 -9.94 -14.66 -1.86
N PHE A 184 -9.86 -15.46 -0.80
CA PHE A 184 -9.64 -14.97 0.56
C PHE A 184 -8.20 -14.53 0.76
N SER A 185 -7.25 -15.32 0.26
CA SER A 185 -5.81 -15.01 0.39
C SER A 185 -5.39 -13.72 -0.34
N ALA A 186 -6.12 -13.34 -1.40
CA ALA A 186 -5.89 -12.08 -2.11
C ALA A 186 -6.32 -10.84 -1.31
N ILE A 187 -7.26 -10.99 -0.35
CA ILE A 187 -7.88 -9.87 0.35
C ILE A 187 -6.84 -8.99 1.09
N PRO A 188 -5.92 -9.50 1.92
CA PRO A 188 -4.99 -8.66 2.66
C PRO A 188 -4.08 -7.82 1.75
N VAL A 189 -3.60 -8.39 0.65
CA VAL A 189 -2.72 -7.72 -0.32
C VAL A 189 -3.46 -6.63 -1.08
N ILE A 190 -4.63 -6.94 -1.64
CA ILE A 190 -5.47 -5.97 -2.35
C ILE A 190 -5.92 -4.86 -1.40
N PHE A 191 -6.31 -5.20 -0.16
CA PHE A 191 -6.68 -4.23 0.87
C PHE A 191 -5.54 -3.27 1.20
N THR A 192 -4.33 -3.78 1.39
CA THR A 192 -3.14 -2.97 1.68
C THR A 192 -2.86 -1.95 0.59
N SER A 193 -3.14 -2.29 -0.66
CA SER A 193 -2.93 -1.40 -1.80
C SER A 193 -3.88 -0.19 -1.82
N PHE A 194 -4.98 -0.20 -1.06
CA PHE A 194 -5.85 0.97 -0.86
C PHE A 194 -5.48 1.80 0.39
N GLY A 195 -4.32 1.57 0.99
CA GLY A 195 -3.90 2.18 2.25
C GLY A 195 -3.54 3.67 2.13
N PHE A 196 -4.45 4.58 2.49
CA PHE A 196 -4.19 6.02 2.61
C PHE A 196 -4.55 6.61 3.96
N HIS A 197 -5.04 5.79 4.89
CA HIS A 197 -5.54 6.27 6.20
C HIS A 197 -4.47 6.95 7.05
N GLY A 198 -3.20 6.59 6.88
CA GLY A 198 -2.09 7.27 7.53
C GLY A 198 -1.95 8.75 7.15
N SER A 199 -2.40 9.15 5.95
CA SER A 199 -2.35 10.54 5.49
C SER A 199 -3.61 11.35 5.83
N VAL A 200 -4.67 10.72 6.34
CA VAL A 200 -5.93 11.42 6.69
C VAL A 200 -5.71 12.58 7.66
N PRO A 201 -4.96 12.44 8.79
CA PRO A 201 -4.73 13.55 9.70
C PRO A 201 -4.05 14.75 9.03
N SER A 202 -3.03 14.49 8.24
CA SER A 202 -2.29 15.55 7.52
C SER A 202 -3.18 16.28 6.50
N ILE A 203 -4.06 15.56 5.81
CA ILE A 203 -4.99 16.14 4.86
C ILE A 203 -6.06 16.97 5.57
N VAL A 204 -6.58 16.48 6.71
CA VAL A 204 -7.56 17.22 7.52
C VAL A 204 -6.95 18.53 8.02
N SER A 205 -5.72 18.49 8.55
CA SER A 205 -4.97 19.66 8.98
C SER A 205 -4.72 20.64 7.83
N TYR A 206 -4.24 20.17 6.68
CA TYR A 206 -3.97 20.99 5.48
C TYR A 206 -5.21 21.71 4.96
N MET A 207 -6.39 21.09 5.08
CA MET A 207 -7.70 21.62 4.68
C MET A 207 -8.42 22.38 5.79
N ASN A 208 -7.76 22.61 6.94
CA ASN A 208 -8.33 23.28 8.13
C ASN A 208 -9.66 22.67 8.59
N GLY A 209 -9.84 21.36 8.47
CA GLY A 209 -11.05 20.67 8.90
C GLY A 209 -12.33 20.95 8.08
N ASP A 210 -12.25 21.50 6.86
CA ASP A 210 -13.41 21.75 6.00
C ASP A 210 -14.07 20.43 5.57
N ILE A 211 -15.08 19.99 6.34
CA ILE A 211 -15.79 18.73 6.17
C ILE A 211 -16.36 18.55 4.75
N ARG A 212 -16.93 19.61 4.16
CA ARG A 212 -17.55 19.52 2.83
C ARG A 212 -16.52 19.23 1.74
N LYS A 213 -15.39 19.92 1.78
CA LYS A 213 -14.30 19.69 0.83
C LYS A 213 -13.59 18.38 1.10
N LEU A 214 -13.33 18.02 2.36
CA LEU A 214 -12.69 16.77 2.75
C LEU A 214 -13.47 15.54 2.29
N ARG A 215 -14.81 15.55 2.36
CA ARG A 215 -15.65 14.48 1.80
C ARG A 215 -15.37 14.25 0.31
N ARG A 216 -15.32 15.34 -0.48
CA ARG A 216 -14.99 15.25 -1.92
C ARG A 216 -13.57 14.75 -2.14
N VAL A 217 -12.62 15.20 -1.32
CA VAL A 217 -11.21 14.78 -1.38
C VAL A 217 -11.09 13.27 -1.18
N PHE A 218 -11.71 12.71 -0.15
CA PHE A 218 -11.58 11.27 0.15
C PHE A 218 -12.32 10.41 -0.87
N VAL A 219 -13.52 10.80 -1.32
CA VAL A 219 -14.26 10.05 -2.34
C VAL A 219 -13.55 10.08 -3.69
N ILE A 220 -13.23 11.27 -4.21
CA ILE A 220 -12.60 11.41 -5.53
C ILE A 220 -11.16 10.91 -5.49
N GLY A 221 -10.40 11.28 -4.43
CA GLY A 221 -9.00 10.89 -4.28
C GLY A 221 -8.81 9.38 -4.19
N SER A 222 -9.72 8.64 -3.53
CA SER A 222 -9.67 7.18 -3.46
C SER A 222 -10.26 6.49 -4.71
N ALA A 223 -11.16 7.15 -5.45
CA ALA A 223 -11.71 6.60 -6.69
C ALA A 223 -10.67 6.57 -7.84
N ILE A 224 -9.73 7.51 -7.87
CA ILE A 224 -8.66 7.53 -8.88
C ILE A 224 -7.81 6.25 -8.84
N PRO A 225 -7.27 5.81 -7.68
CA PRO A 225 -6.59 4.51 -7.56
C PRO A 225 -7.46 3.33 -7.97
N LEU A 226 -8.74 3.31 -7.59
CA LEU A 226 -9.64 2.23 -8.00
C LEU A 226 -9.69 2.09 -9.52
N ILE A 227 -9.87 3.20 -10.24
CA ILE A 227 -9.90 3.22 -11.71
C ILE A 227 -8.55 2.73 -12.26
N ALA A 228 -7.44 3.22 -11.74
CA ALA A 228 -6.10 2.79 -12.15
C ALA A 228 -5.90 1.28 -11.93
N TYR A 229 -6.36 0.74 -10.78
CA TYR A 229 -6.26 -0.68 -10.45
C TYR A 229 -7.16 -1.56 -11.33
N ILE A 230 -8.35 -1.10 -11.68
CA ILE A 230 -9.21 -1.80 -12.63
C ILE A 230 -8.52 -1.93 -13.99
N PHE A 231 -7.95 -0.85 -14.53
CA PHE A 231 -7.20 -0.90 -15.79
C PHE A 231 -5.94 -1.76 -15.68
N TRP A 232 -5.23 -1.68 -14.57
CA TRP A 232 -4.05 -2.50 -14.32
C TRP A 232 -4.41 -3.99 -14.31
N GLN A 233 -5.44 -4.39 -13.59
CA GLN A 233 -5.90 -5.77 -13.57
C GLN A 233 -6.45 -6.23 -14.93
N LEU A 234 -7.14 -5.34 -15.65
CA LEU A 234 -7.63 -5.62 -16.98
C LEU A 234 -6.48 -6.00 -17.93
N VAL A 235 -5.42 -5.18 -17.97
CA VAL A 235 -4.31 -5.42 -18.91
C VAL A 235 -3.44 -6.59 -18.47
N THR A 236 -3.19 -6.77 -17.17
CA THR A 236 -2.33 -7.86 -16.68
C THR A 236 -3.01 -9.22 -16.72
N LEU A 237 -4.21 -9.38 -16.15
CA LEU A 237 -4.96 -10.63 -16.20
C LEU A 237 -5.50 -10.94 -17.60
N GLY A 238 -5.67 -9.92 -18.44
CA GLY A 238 -6.09 -10.11 -19.82
C GLY A 238 -4.95 -10.51 -20.77
N SER A 239 -3.73 -10.10 -20.47
CA SER A 239 -2.56 -10.36 -21.33
C SER A 239 -1.84 -11.66 -21.00
N ILE A 240 -1.80 -12.07 -19.74
CA ILE A 240 -1.15 -13.30 -19.27
C ILE A 240 -2.21 -14.40 -19.17
N ASP A 241 -1.93 -15.57 -19.74
CA ASP A 241 -2.82 -16.70 -19.61
C ASP A 241 -2.77 -17.36 -18.23
N SER A 242 -3.85 -18.08 -17.87
CA SER A 242 -3.98 -18.68 -16.55
C SER A 242 -2.92 -19.76 -16.26
N SER A 243 -2.41 -20.45 -17.28
CA SER A 243 -1.39 -21.50 -17.11
C SER A 243 -0.05 -20.90 -16.72
N THR A 244 0.30 -19.77 -17.30
CA THR A 244 1.50 -18.99 -16.92
C THR A 244 1.39 -18.49 -15.48
N PHE A 245 0.24 -17.94 -15.07
CA PHE A 245 0.04 -17.54 -13.67
C PHE A 245 0.15 -18.71 -12.68
N ILE A 246 -0.41 -19.86 -13.00
CA ILE A 246 -0.28 -21.08 -12.17
C ILE A 246 1.20 -21.47 -12.05
N GLY A 247 1.93 -21.42 -13.17
CA GLY A 247 3.37 -21.70 -13.18
C GLY A 247 4.17 -20.75 -12.28
N LEU A 248 3.85 -19.45 -12.31
CA LEU A 248 4.48 -18.44 -11.45
C LEU A 248 4.21 -18.69 -9.97
N MET A 249 2.97 -19.01 -9.61
CA MET A 249 2.59 -19.35 -8.23
C MET A 249 3.29 -20.63 -7.76
N ALA A 250 3.31 -21.69 -8.57
CA ALA A 250 3.93 -22.97 -8.23
C ALA A 250 5.46 -22.85 -8.04
N GLN A 251 6.10 -21.94 -8.74
CA GLN A 251 7.54 -21.68 -8.65
C GLN A 251 7.92 -20.62 -7.60
N HIS A 252 6.95 -20.03 -6.90
CA HIS A 252 7.17 -18.88 -6.03
C HIS A 252 8.03 -17.80 -6.72
N ALA A 253 7.64 -17.48 -7.98
CA ALA A 253 8.46 -16.65 -8.85
C ALA A 253 8.55 -15.18 -8.42
N GLY A 254 7.73 -14.75 -7.47
CA GLY A 254 7.74 -13.41 -6.89
C GLY A 254 7.40 -12.29 -7.89
N LEU A 255 7.78 -11.07 -7.53
CA LEU A 255 7.54 -9.89 -8.36
C LEU A 255 8.32 -9.96 -9.69
N ASN A 256 9.56 -10.39 -9.65
CA ASN A 256 10.40 -10.47 -10.84
C ASN A 256 9.84 -11.47 -11.86
N GLY A 257 9.41 -12.66 -11.44
CA GLY A 257 8.79 -13.64 -12.33
C GLY A 257 7.53 -13.12 -13.01
N PHE A 258 6.71 -12.36 -12.30
CA PHE A 258 5.53 -11.70 -12.88
C PHE A 258 5.92 -10.66 -13.96
N LEU A 259 6.94 -9.83 -13.71
CA LEU A 259 7.38 -8.85 -14.70
C LEU A 259 8.02 -9.50 -15.92
N LEU A 260 8.74 -10.61 -15.75
CA LEU A 260 9.28 -11.40 -16.87
C LEU A 260 8.15 -12.00 -17.71
N ALA A 261 7.10 -12.54 -17.09
CA ALA A 261 5.93 -13.04 -17.83
C ALA A 261 5.22 -11.93 -18.63
N LEU A 262 5.09 -10.72 -18.07
CA LEU A 262 4.57 -9.58 -18.84
C LEU A 262 5.45 -9.22 -20.04
N ARG A 263 6.76 -9.33 -19.89
CA ARG A 263 7.74 -9.12 -20.97
C ARG A 263 7.57 -10.14 -22.09
N GLU A 264 7.37 -11.41 -21.77
CA GLU A 264 7.22 -12.49 -22.75
C GLU A 264 5.95 -12.36 -23.61
N VAL A 265 4.86 -11.85 -23.00
CA VAL A 265 3.60 -11.59 -23.74
C VAL A 265 3.79 -10.56 -24.84
N VAL A 266 4.63 -9.58 -24.62
CA VAL A 266 4.86 -8.49 -25.57
C VAL A 266 6.34 -8.44 -25.94
N THR A 267 6.70 -9.07 -27.05
CA THR A 267 8.06 -9.13 -27.59
C THR A 267 8.56 -7.76 -28.10
N SER A 268 8.30 -6.68 -27.36
CA SER A 268 8.69 -5.32 -27.69
C SER A 268 9.64 -4.75 -26.63
N PRO A 269 10.84 -4.29 -27.02
CA PRO A 269 11.78 -3.64 -26.10
C PRO A 269 11.20 -2.43 -25.36
N HIS A 270 10.23 -1.74 -25.96
CA HIS A 270 9.58 -0.57 -25.35
C HIS A 270 8.66 -0.95 -24.18
N VAL A 271 7.99 -2.10 -24.27
CA VAL A 271 7.14 -2.59 -23.17
C VAL A 271 8.01 -3.07 -22.02
N GLU A 272 9.06 -3.81 -22.30
CA GLU A 272 10.05 -4.23 -21.32
C GLU A 272 10.55 -3.04 -20.50
N LEU A 273 11.06 -2.02 -21.18
CA LEU A 273 11.56 -0.81 -20.53
C LEU A 273 10.47 -0.10 -19.71
N ALA A 274 9.26 0.02 -20.24
CA ALA A 274 8.17 0.70 -19.56
C ALA A 274 7.73 -0.05 -18.28
N VAL A 275 7.66 -1.37 -18.32
CA VAL A 275 7.28 -2.24 -17.19
C VAL A 275 8.33 -2.14 -16.08
N HIS A 276 9.62 -2.29 -16.42
CA HIS A 276 10.71 -2.18 -15.44
C HIS A 276 10.77 -0.79 -14.81
N LEU A 277 10.78 0.27 -15.62
CA LEU A 277 10.83 1.64 -15.09
C LEU A 277 9.61 1.97 -14.23
N PHE A 278 8.42 1.50 -14.61
CA PHE A 278 7.24 1.68 -13.75
C PHE A 278 7.41 0.98 -12.40
N ALA A 279 7.85 -0.28 -12.40
CA ALA A 279 8.01 -1.07 -11.18
C ALA A 279 9.08 -0.47 -10.25
N ASP A 280 10.24 -0.11 -10.78
CA ASP A 280 11.33 0.51 -10.02
C ASP A 280 10.91 1.86 -9.42
N LEU A 281 10.24 2.71 -10.22
CA LEU A 281 9.73 4.00 -9.77
C LEU A 281 8.62 3.85 -8.72
N ALA A 282 7.76 2.83 -8.87
CA ALA A 282 6.70 2.55 -7.91
C ALA A 282 7.26 2.11 -6.56
N LEU A 283 8.27 1.23 -6.56
CA LEU A 283 8.97 0.79 -5.35
C LEU A 283 9.74 1.95 -4.70
N ALA A 284 10.53 2.68 -5.48
CA ALA A 284 11.35 3.78 -4.97
C ALA A 284 10.50 4.90 -4.34
N THR A 285 9.43 5.35 -5.02
CA THR A 285 8.55 6.39 -4.47
C THR A 285 7.81 5.95 -3.22
N SER A 286 7.33 4.70 -3.18
CA SER A 286 6.64 4.15 -2.03
C SER A 286 7.60 3.96 -0.84
N PHE A 287 8.80 3.46 -1.11
CA PHE A 287 9.86 3.34 -0.10
C PHE A 287 10.23 4.69 0.51
N LEU A 288 10.54 5.70 -0.30
CA LEU A 288 10.94 7.02 0.20
C LEU A 288 9.86 7.64 1.10
N GLY A 289 8.60 7.54 0.71
CA GLY A 289 7.49 8.08 1.50
C GLY A 289 7.30 7.37 2.84
N VAL A 290 7.25 6.03 2.83
CA VAL A 290 7.02 5.23 4.04
C VAL A 290 8.25 5.23 4.94
N ALA A 291 9.45 5.08 4.37
CA ALA A 291 10.70 5.06 5.13
C ALA A 291 11.00 6.40 5.82
N LEU A 292 10.69 7.53 5.17
CA LEU A 292 10.79 8.84 5.81
C LEU A 292 9.80 8.96 6.98
N GLY A 293 8.54 8.53 6.77
CA GLY A 293 7.53 8.54 7.83
C GLY A 293 7.92 7.67 9.02
N LEU A 294 8.50 6.48 8.77
CA LEU A 294 9.01 5.60 9.82
C LEU A 294 10.22 6.23 10.54
N PHE A 295 11.14 6.82 9.79
CA PHE A 295 12.32 7.48 10.33
C PHE A 295 11.93 8.63 11.27
N ASP A 296 11.03 9.51 10.82
CA ASP A 296 10.55 10.64 11.62
C ASP A 296 9.77 10.17 12.86
N TYR A 297 8.92 9.14 12.71
CA TYR A 297 8.19 8.54 13.83
C TYR A 297 9.13 7.96 14.89
N LEU A 298 10.18 7.24 14.49
CA LEU A 298 11.15 6.65 15.41
C LEU A 298 12.06 7.71 16.03
N ALA A 299 12.42 8.75 15.28
CA ALA A 299 13.19 9.89 15.81
C ALA A 299 12.43 10.58 16.94
N ASP A 300 11.14 10.81 16.75
CA ASP A 300 10.26 11.42 17.76
C ASP A 300 10.04 10.49 18.95
N LEU A 301 9.71 9.20 18.70
CA LEU A 301 9.48 8.20 19.73
C LEU A 301 10.68 8.04 20.68
N PHE A 302 11.89 8.03 20.14
CA PHE A 302 13.12 7.87 20.90
C PHE A 302 13.77 9.19 21.27
N GLN A 303 13.10 10.34 21.02
CA GLN A 303 13.58 11.71 21.30
C GLN A 303 15.01 11.93 20.79
N ARG A 304 15.30 11.45 19.58
CA ARG A 304 16.65 11.54 19.01
C ARG A 304 16.97 12.96 18.56
N ARG A 305 18.19 13.41 18.90
CA ARG A 305 18.67 14.72 18.47
C ARG A 305 18.91 14.75 16.97
N ASN A 306 18.63 15.87 16.32
CA ASN A 306 18.90 16.09 14.89
C ASN A 306 20.40 16.38 14.65
N THR A 307 21.27 15.47 15.09
CA THR A 307 22.71 15.45 14.85
C THR A 307 23.07 14.33 13.89
N ALA A 308 24.23 14.37 13.26
CA ALA A 308 24.67 13.30 12.36
C ALA A 308 24.64 11.92 13.04
N ALA A 309 25.14 11.82 14.28
CA ALA A 309 25.10 10.58 15.05
C ALA A 309 23.66 10.14 15.39
N GLY A 310 22.78 11.09 15.78
CA GLY A 310 21.37 10.78 16.07
C GLY A 310 20.62 10.30 14.83
N ARG A 311 20.88 10.90 13.68
CA ARG A 311 20.29 10.48 12.39
C ARG A 311 20.80 9.11 11.97
N LEU A 312 22.09 8.80 12.14
CA LEU A 312 22.64 7.48 11.85
C LEU A 312 22.03 6.39 12.74
N GLN A 313 21.89 6.66 14.05
CA GLN A 313 21.23 5.74 14.99
C GLN A 313 19.76 5.52 14.63
N THR A 314 19.02 6.57 14.29
CA THR A 314 17.62 6.45 13.83
C THR A 314 17.57 5.66 12.54
N GLY A 315 18.46 5.93 11.58
CA GLY A 315 18.57 5.17 10.33
C GLY A 315 18.82 3.70 10.56
N ALA A 316 19.73 3.35 11.48
CA ALA A 316 19.97 1.94 11.82
C ALA A 316 18.70 1.26 12.36
N ILE A 317 17.98 1.86 13.29
CA ILE A 317 16.73 1.31 13.83
C ILE A 317 15.65 1.24 12.73
N THR A 318 15.61 2.22 11.82
CA THR A 318 14.63 2.29 10.74
C THR A 318 14.86 1.19 9.70
N PHE A 319 16.12 0.96 9.27
CA PHE A 319 16.43 0.15 8.10
C PHE A 319 16.93 -1.27 8.40
N LEU A 320 17.57 -1.52 9.57
CA LEU A 320 18.08 -2.85 9.87
C LEU A 320 16.97 -3.92 10.01
N PRO A 321 15.85 -3.69 10.73
CA PRO A 321 14.82 -4.72 10.83
C PRO A 321 14.17 -5.06 9.48
N PRO A 322 13.74 -4.11 8.62
CA PRO A 322 13.15 -4.45 7.33
C PRO A 322 14.19 -5.02 6.34
N LEU A 323 15.45 -4.60 6.42
CA LEU A 323 16.52 -5.21 5.63
C LEU A 323 16.76 -6.66 6.07
N ALA A 324 16.81 -6.95 7.39
CA ALA A 324 16.92 -8.31 7.89
C ALA A 324 15.79 -9.19 7.34
N PHE A 325 14.53 -8.71 7.38
CA PHE A 325 13.42 -9.41 6.75
C PHE A 325 13.69 -9.71 5.27
N ALA A 326 14.11 -8.72 4.49
CA ALA A 326 14.38 -8.90 3.06
C ALA A 326 15.54 -9.89 2.78
N LEU A 327 16.52 -9.99 3.67
CA LEU A 327 17.63 -10.95 3.56
C LEU A 327 17.18 -12.39 3.88
N PHE A 328 16.31 -12.58 4.87
CA PHE A 328 15.76 -13.90 5.20
C PHE A 328 14.66 -14.33 4.23
N TYR A 329 13.91 -13.39 3.67
CA TYR A 329 12.81 -13.61 2.74
C TYR A 329 13.01 -12.76 1.46
N PRO A 330 13.97 -13.11 0.59
CA PRO A 330 14.29 -12.29 -0.60
C PRO A 330 13.12 -12.09 -1.55
N ARG A 331 12.19 -13.05 -1.63
CA ARG A 331 10.93 -12.96 -2.41
C ARG A 331 9.72 -12.62 -1.54
N GLY A 332 9.94 -11.98 -0.39
CA GLY A 332 8.92 -11.69 0.60
C GLY A 332 8.06 -10.46 0.32
N PHE A 333 8.08 -9.89 -0.89
CA PHE A 333 7.35 -8.66 -1.23
C PHE A 333 5.84 -8.79 -0.97
N VAL A 334 5.19 -9.79 -1.56
CA VAL A 334 3.74 -10.01 -1.42
C VAL A 334 3.39 -10.40 0.01
N MET A 335 4.19 -11.27 0.63
CA MET A 335 4.02 -11.71 2.02
C MET A 335 4.07 -10.52 3.00
N ALA A 336 5.05 -9.62 2.85
CA ALA A 336 5.16 -8.44 3.71
C ALA A 336 3.98 -7.47 3.52
N LEU A 337 3.44 -7.33 2.32
CA LEU A 337 2.21 -6.58 2.07
C LEU A 337 1.00 -7.20 2.76
N GLY A 338 0.91 -8.53 2.81
CA GLY A 338 -0.10 -9.24 3.56
C GLY A 338 -0.05 -8.92 5.07
N TYR A 339 1.14 -8.96 5.67
CA TYR A 339 1.32 -8.55 7.08
C TYR A 339 1.03 -7.06 7.30
N ALA A 340 1.39 -6.19 6.36
CA ALA A 340 1.01 -4.78 6.40
C ALA A 340 -0.51 -4.62 6.44
N GLY A 341 -1.26 -5.50 5.78
CA GLY A 341 -2.73 -5.56 5.79
C GLY A 341 -3.32 -5.77 7.19
N VAL A 342 -2.64 -6.53 8.06
CA VAL A 342 -3.06 -6.71 9.47
C VAL A 342 -3.06 -5.38 10.21
N ALA A 343 -1.94 -4.66 10.17
CA ALA A 343 -1.81 -3.38 10.85
C ALA A 343 -2.73 -2.31 10.21
N LEU A 344 -2.81 -2.30 8.88
CA LEU A 344 -3.73 -1.40 8.18
C LEU A 344 -5.19 -1.68 8.54
N SER A 345 -5.57 -2.94 8.74
CA SER A 345 -6.93 -3.31 9.17
C SER A 345 -7.27 -2.72 10.53
N ILE A 346 -6.33 -2.74 11.47
CA ILE A 346 -6.50 -2.09 12.77
C ILE A 346 -6.70 -0.58 12.59
N LEU A 347 -5.83 0.07 11.81
CA LEU A 347 -5.82 1.52 11.64
C LEU A 347 -6.96 2.06 10.78
N ALA A 348 -7.35 1.32 9.74
CA ALA A 348 -8.29 1.78 8.73
C ALA A 348 -9.72 1.25 8.93
N LEU A 349 -9.93 0.15 9.66
CA LEU A 349 -11.24 -0.45 9.86
C LEU A 349 -11.65 -0.49 11.33
N LEU A 350 -10.85 -1.13 12.19
CA LEU A 350 -11.20 -1.30 13.59
C LEU A 350 -11.21 0.04 14.33
N LEU A 351 -10.14 0.81 14.21
CA LEU A 351 -9.98 2.09 14.88
C LEU A 351 -11.07 3.11 14.47
N PRO A 352 -11.30 3.39 13.17
CA PRO A 352 -12.35 4.33 12.76
C PRO A 352 -13.75 3.93 13.22
N SER A 353 -14.07 2.63 13.21
CA SER A 353 -15.36 2.12 13.69
C SER A 353 -15.55 2.38 15.16
N LEU A 354 -14.55 2.10 16.00
CA LEU A 354 -14.59 2.34 17.44
C LEU A 354 -14.61 3.84 17.77
N LEU A 355 -13.82 4.64 17.06
CA LEU A 355 -13.79 6.10 17.24
C LEU A 355 -15.16 6.73 16.92
N ALA A 356 -15.74 6.34 15.76
CA ALA A 356 -17.05 6.82 15.36
C ALA A 356 -18.15 6.37 16.34
N TRP A 357 -18.08 5.12 16.84
CA TRP A 357 -19.01 4.64 17.87
C TRP A 357 -18.94 5.49 19.12
N LYS A 358 -17.73 5.74 19.66
CA LYS A 358 -17.54 6.57 20.87
C LYS A 358 -17.91 8.03 20.62
N SER A 359 -17.53 8.60 19.47
CA SER A 359 -17.89 9.97 19.10
C SER A 359 -19.41 10.15 19.03
N ARG A 360 -20.15 9.18 18.47
CA ARG A 360 -21.61 9.19 18.41
C ARG A 360 -22.29 9.11 19.76
N GLN A 361 -21.65 8.47 20.76
CA GLN A 361 -22.15 8.43 22.15
C GLN A 361 -21.96 9.78 22.84
N GLN A 362 -20.83 10.47 22.58
CA GLN A 362 -20.51 11.76 23.20
C GLN A 362 -21.26 12.92 22.54
N HIS A 363 -21.53 12.82 21.23
CA HIS A 363 -22.16 13.87 20.42
C HIS A 363 -23.37 13.33 19.63
N PRO A 364 -24.49 13.00 20.30
CA PRO A 364 -25.57 12.19 19.71
C PRO A 364 -26.33 12.88 18.56
N GLN A 365 -26.32 14.20 18.46
CA GLN A 365 -27.11 14.93 17.47
C GLN A 365 -26.36 16.07 16.73
N GLN A 366 -25.03 16.09 16.75
CA GLN A 366 -24.24 17.20 16.20
C GLN A 366 -23.49 16.83 14.93
N GLY A 367 -23.66 17.64 13.87
CA GLY A 367 -22.80 17.70 12.72
C GLY A 367 -22.99 16.63 11.65
N TYR A 368 -21.93 16.42 10.86
CA TYR A 368 -21.86 15.42 9.80
C TYR A 368 -21.84 14.01 10.36
N ARG A 369 -22.69 13.15 9.84
CA ARG A 369 -22.74 11.72 10.19
C ARG A 369 -22.80 10.85 8.95
N VAL A 370 -21.97 9.82 8.92
CA VAL A 370 -21.97 8.84 7.84
C VAL A 370 -23.18 7.90 7.99
N ALA A 371 -23.82 7.56 6.88
CA ALA A 371 -24.99 6.68 6.89
C ALA A 371 -24.65 5.26 7.37
N GLY A 372 -25.69 4.47 7.73
CA GLY A 372 -25.55 3.06 8.10
C GLY A 372 -25.59 2.77 9.61
N GLY A 373 -25.57 3.79 10.47
CA GLY A 373 -25.80 3.62 11.91
C GLY A 373 -24.82 2.65 12.61
N LYS A 374 -25.27 2.07 13.73
CA LYS A 374 -24.52 1.05 14.49
C LYS A 374 -24.32 -0.26 13.73
N PRO A 375 -25.31 -0.79 12.99
CA PRO A 375 -25.12 -2.05 12.26
C PRO A 375 -23.96 -2.01 11.30
N LEU A 376 -23.82 -0.94 10.51
CA LEU A 376 -22.74 -0.83 9.54
C LEU A 376 -21.37 -0.67 10.20
N LEU A 377 -21.29 0.01 11.37
CA LEU A 377 -20.05 0.03 12.16
C LEU A 377 -19.61 -1.37 12.60
N CYS A 378 -20.56 -2.21 13.03
CA CYS A 378 -20.28 -3.61 13.40
C CYS A 378 -19.82 -4.43 12.19
N VAL A 379 -20.45 -4.24 11.01
CA VAL A 379 -20.04 -4.91 9.77
C VAL A 379 -18.61 -4.51 9.39
N VAL A 380 -18.29 -3.21 9.38
CA VAL A 380 -16.95 -2.70 9.06
C VAL A 380 -15.91 -3.23 10.04
N PHE A 381 -16.22 -3.22 11.33
CA PHE A 381 -15.35 -3.81 12.36
C PHE A 381 -15.13 -5.31 12.10
N GLY A 382 -16.21 -6.05 11.81
CA GLY A 382 -16.16 -7.47 11.47
C GLY A 382 -15.30 -7.75 10.22
N CYS A 383 -15.41 -6.93 9.17
CA CYS A 383 -14.54 -7.02 7.99
C CYS A 383 -13.06 -6.87 8.37
N GLY A 384 -12.74 -5.92 9.27
CA GLY A 384 -11.39 -5.76 9.78
C GLY A 384 -10.87 -7.01 10.50
N VAL A 385 -11.68 -7.61 11.36
CA VAL A 385 -11.32 -8.87 12.05
C VAL A 385 -11.12 -10.00 11.03
N VAL A 386 -12.00 -10.11 10.02
CA VAL A 386 -11.87 -11.14 8.97
C VAL A 386 -10.56 -10.99 8.20
N ILE A 387 -10.16 -9.78 7.81
CA ILE A 387 -8.87 -9.55 7.11
C ILE A 387 -7.69 -10.01 7.96
N ILE A 388 -7.70 -9.69 9.26
CA ILE A 388 -6.66 -10.14 10.20
C ILE A 388 -6.63 -11.66 10.29
N LEU A 389 -7.81 -12.30 10.46
CA LEU A 389 -7.92 -13.76 10.55
C LEU A 389 -7.43 -14.45 9.28
N VAL A 390 -7.80 -13.94 8.10
CA VAL A 390 -7.33 -14.47 6.82
C VAL A 390 -5.80 -14.46 6.76
N GLN A 391 -5.16 -13.35 7.11
CA GLN A 391 -3.70 -13.27 7.10
C GLN A 391 -3.05 -14.23 8.11
N VAL A 392 -3.65 -14.40 9.28
CA VAL A 392 -3.17 -15.38 10.28
C VAL A 392 -3.32 -16.81 9.76
N LEU A 393 -4.43 -17.14 9.07
CA LEU A 393 -4.65 -18.45 8.47
C LEU A 393 -3.67 -18.74 7.34
N ILE A 394 -3.32 -17.73 6.52
CA ILE A 394 -2.26 -17.84 5.50
C ILE A 394 -0.92 -18.14 6.19
N ALA A 395 -0.55 -17.36 7.20
CA ALA A 395 0.71 -17.56 7.95
C ALA A 395 0.78 -18.91 8.66
N ALA A 396 -0.37 -19.49 9.03
CA ALA A 396 -0.47 -20.82 9.62
C ALA A 396 -0.50 -21.97 8.57
N GLY A 397 -0.42 -21.67 7.28
CA GLY A 397 -0.51 -22.66 6.20
C GLY A 397 -1.90 -23.28 6.02
N MET A 398 -2.94 -22.67 6.60
CA MET A 398 -4.33 -23.14 6.49
C MET A 398 -5.08 -22.57 5.26
N LEU A 399 -4.54 -21.52 4.68
CA LEU A 399 -4.99 -20.96 3.40
C LEU A 399 -3.77 -20.90 2.45
N PRO A 400 -4.01 -21.02 1.12
CA PRO A 400 -2.93 -20.95 0.15
C PRO A 400 -2.25 -19.58 0.17
N GLU A 401 -0.94 -19.55 -0.02
CA GLU A 401 -0.20 -18.32 -0.22
C GLU A 401 -0.44 -17.75 -1.62
N VAL A 402 -0.44 -16.43 -1.76
CA VAL A 402 -0.53 -15.70 -3.04
C VAL A 402 0.79 -14.96 -3.28
N GLY A 403 1.48 -15.28 -4.38
CA GLY A 403 2.72 -14.63 -4.81
C GLY A 403 3.98 -15.38 -4.47
#